data_556d315e4b425fd0fed38ab7abcc3673
#
_entry.id   556d315e4b425fd0fed38ab7abcc3673
#
_cell.length_a   1.000
_cell.length_b   1.000
_cell.length_c   1.000
_cell.angle_alpha   90.00
_cell.angle_beta   90.00
_cell.angle_gamma   90.00
#
_symmetry.space_group_name_H-M   'P 1'
#
loop_
_entity.id
_entity.type
_entity.pdbx_description
1 polymer ?
#
loop_
_entity_poly.entity_id
_entity_poly.type
_entity_poly.pdbx_seq_one_letter_code
_entity_poly.pdbx_strand_id
1 'polypeptide(L)'
;YQSGDADGEGDVLPVSTDVKNVGLHLWGSRMYGETNVIGTLSYVTTDGDVTMQLGNLELASELKAKALSAGIRAEREFKTGAFTLTPHAGARLSIVDMDDYEIAAGTTKLFDVSEDKATIFEVPVGVTVQTPSFMFQTFEVKPYVDVTLRGRFGDTESSYTLEGSSTTDTIDYDVSGSFVGDLKVGYMSTYKNLNLGMSYGLSAGDAGRQNHAIEATMRVDF
;
A
#
# COMPACT_ATOMS: atom_id res chain seq x y z
N TYR A 1 8.95 9.96 -2.06
CA TYR A 1 9.78 9.53 -0.93
C TYR A 1 8.87 9.25 0.27
N GLN A 2 9.01 8.10 0.87
CA GLN A 2 8.32 7.72 2.09
C GLN A 2 9.32 7.01 2.99
N SER A 3 9.38 7.37 4.25
CA SER A 3 10.11 6.66 5.28
C SER A 3 9.14 6.25 6.40
N GLY A 4 9.40 5.15 7.04
CA GLY A 4 8.61 4.67 8.17
C GLY A 4 9.48 3.85 9.10
N ASP A 5 9.27 4.03 10.38
CA ASP A 5 9.84 3.22 11.45
C ASP A 5 8.72 2.34 12.00
N ALA A 6 9.00 1.08 12.25
CA ALA A 6 8.09 0.17 12.91
C ALA A 6 8.82 -0.55 14.05
N ASP A 7 8.30 -0.37 15.26
CA ASP A 7 8.76 -1.11 16.43
C ASP A 7 7.70 -2.15 16.80
N GLY A 8 8.08 -3.42 16.80
CA GLY A 8 7.23 -4.52 17.24
C GLY A 8 7.56 -4.88 18.69
N GLU A 9 6.69 -4.59 19.63
CA GLU A 9 6.72 -5.17 20.97
C GLU A 9 5.93 -6.47 20.98
N GLY A 10 6.63 -7.58 20.66
CA GLY A 10 6.12 -8.92 20.95
C GLY A 10 6.64 -9.40 22.31
N ASP A 11 5.89 -10.27 22.99
CA ASP A 11 6.25 -10.82 24.30
C ASP A 11 7.58 -11.62 24.30
N VAL A 12 8.25 -11.77 23.16
CA VAL A 12 9.42 -12.65 23.02
C VAL A 12 10.66 -11.95 22.44
N LEU A 13 10.53 -11.05 21.46
CA LEU A 13 11.68 -10.44 20.77
C LEU A 13 11.39 -8.99 20.30
N PRO A 14 12.11 -7.98 20.76
CA PRO A 14 12.04 -6.64 20.20
C PRO A 14 12.63 -6.61 18.79
N VAL A 15 11.85 -6.14 17.83
CA VAL A 15 12.26 -5.95 16.43
C VAL A 15 12.09 -4.47 16.09
N SER A 16 13.15 -3.85 15.58
CA SER A 16 13.12 -2.49 15.02
C SER A 16 13.36 -2.55 13.52
N THR A 17 12.58 -1.80 12.76
CA THR A 17 12.68 -1.76 11.30
C THR A 17 12.65 -0.30 10.82
N ASP A 18 13.69 0.13 10.13
CA ASP A 18 13.77 1.41 9.41
C ASP A 18 13.58 1.15 7.92
N VAL A 19 12.59 1.76 7.28
CA VAL A 19 12.25 1.53 5.87
C VAL A 19 12.25 2.83 5.09
N LYS A 20 12.93 2.82 3.94
CA LYS A 20 12.99 3.93 2.99
C LYS A 20 12.45 3.49 1.63
N ASN A 21 11.42 4.16 1.16
CA ASN A 21 10.81 3.91 -0.13
C ASN A 21 11.04 5.07 -1.08
N VAL A 22 11.46 4.76 -2.30
CA VAL A 22 11.53 5.72 -3.41
C VAL A 22 10.75 5.14 -4.58
N GLY A 23 9.84 5.92 -5.14
CA GLY A 23 9.00 5.42 -6.23
C GLY A 23 8.64 6.47 -7.26
N LEU A 24 8.36 5.97 -8.46
CA LEU A 24 7.76 6.71 -9.56
C LEU A 24 6.35 6.18 -9.79
N HIS A 25 5.40 7.10 -9.85
CA HIS A 25 4.01 6.79 -10.12
C HIS A 25 3.51 7.61 -11.32
N LEU A 26 3.02 6.93 -12.35
CA LEU A 26 2.43 7.52 -13.54
C LEU A 26 0.94 7.16 -13.57
N TRP A 27 0.13 8.11 -13.96
CA TRP A 27 -1.29 7.87 -14.15
C TRP A 27 -1.83 8.71 -15.30
N GLY A 28 -2.89 8.22 -15.91
CA GLY A 28 -3.63 8.93 -16.94
C GLY A 28 -5.08 8.50 -16.94
N SER A 29 -5.97 9.36 -17.38
CA SER A 29 -7.39 9.05 -17.45
C SER A 29 -8.00 9.50 -18.76
N ARG A 30 -9.09 8.81 -19.16
CA ARG A 30 -9.88 9.14 -20.34
C ARG A 30 -11.36 8.84 -20.11
N MET A 31 -12.20 9.77 -20.55
CA MET A 31 -13.65 9.59 -20.55
C MET A 31 -14.10 8.74 -21.75
N TYR A 32 -14.89 7.72 -21.48
CA TYR A 32 -15.62 6.93 -22.47
C TYR A 32 -17.13 7.06 -22.20
N GLY A 33 -17.79 7.97 -22.89
CA GLY A 33 -19.13 8.40 -22.54
C GLY A 33 -19.15 9.05 -21.15
N GLU A 34 -19.91 8.45 -20.22
CA GLU A 34 -20.02 8.92 -18.82
C GLU A 34 -19.08 8.16 -17.86
N THR A 35 -18.27 7.23 -18.37
CA THR A 35 -17.36 6.42 -17.59
C THR A 35 -15.95 6.97 -17.73
N ASN A 36 -15.31 7.27 -16.61
CA ASN A 36 -13.89 7.61 -16.55
C ASN A 36 -13.07 6.34 -16.40
N VAL A 37 -12.09 6.15 -17.27
CA VAL A 37 -11.14 5.02 -17.19
C VAL A 37 -9.78 5.59 -16.85
N ILE A 38 -9.19 5.08 -15.79
CA ILE A 38 -7.91 5.52 -15.22
C ILE A 38 -6.92 4.38 -15.36
N GLY A 39 -5.78 4.64 -16.00
CA GLY A 39 -4.62 3.73 -16.04
C GLY A 39 -3.55 4.20 -15.06
N THR A 40 -2.88 3.27 -14.40
CA THR A 40 -1.79 3.54 -13.45
C THR A 40 -0.60 2.64 -13.73
N LEU A 41 0.60 3.17 -13.55
CA LEU A 41 1.85 2.42 -13.57
C LEU A 41 2.73 2.95 -12.43
N SER A 42 3.27 2.07 -11.60
CA SER A 42 4.17 2.46 -10.52
C SER A 42 5.36 1.53 -10.42
N TYR A 43 6.50 2.11 -10.08
CA TYR A 43 7.72 1.40 -9.74
C TYR A 43 8.24 1.95 -8.42
N VAL A 44 8.49 1.07 -7.45
CA VAL A 44 8.95 1.43 -6.11
C VAL A 44 10.17 0.59 -5.78
N THR A 45 11.18 1.22 -5.22
CA THR A 45 12.30 0.54 -4.54
C THR A 45 12.20 0.78 -3.05
N THR A 46 12.47 -0.26 -2.30
CA THR A 46 12.45 -0.27 -0.84
C THR A 46 13.82 -0.69 -0.34
N ASP A 47 14.42 0.10 0.53
CA ASP A 47 15.60 -0.26 1.32
C ASP A 47 15.15 -0.32 2.79
N GLY A 48 15.46 -1.38 3.50
CA GLY A 48 15.06 -1.59 4.89
C GLY A 48 16.20 -2.16 5.72
N ASP A 49 16.41 -1.59 6.90
CA ASP A 49 17.31 -2.11 7.92
C ASP A 49 16.47 -2.73 9.02
N VAL A 50 16.69 -4.02 9.30
CA VAL A 50 15.97 -4.76 10.35
C VAL A 50 16.96 -5.16 11.42
N THR A 51 16.66 -4.83 12.67
CA THR A 51 17.42 -5.28 13.83
C THR A 51 16.51 -6.04 14.79
N MET A 52 16.99 -7.17 15.28
CA MET A 52 16.29 -8.03 16.24
C MET A 52 17.21 -8.32 17.43
N GLN A 53 16.71 -8.20 18.63
CA GLN A 53 17.43 -8.54 19.85
C GLN A 53 17.02 -9.92 20.37
N LEU A 54 17.96 -10.86 20.38
CA LEU A 54 17.79 -12.20 20.96
C LEU A 54 18.65 -12.31 22.23
N GLY A 55 18.10 -11.89 23.35
CA GLY A 55 18.85 -11.79 24.62
C GLY A 55 19.98 -10.74 24.50
N ASN A 56 21.25 -11.18 24.57
CA ASN A 56 22.41 -10.31 24.38
C ASN A 56 22.95 -10.31 22.94
N LEU A 57 22.30 -11.02 22.03
CA LEU A 57 22.68 -11.12 20.64
C LEU A 57 21.81 -10.16 19.81
N GLU A 58 22.47 -9.25 19.10
CA GLU A 58 21.81 -8.40 18.10
C GLU A 58 21.99 -9.04 16.72
N LEU A 59 20.86 -9.29 16.06
CA LEU A 59 20.79 -9.76 14.69
C LEU A 59 20.43 -8.58 13.79
N ALA A 60 21.17 -8.40 12.71
CA ALA A 60 20.94 -7.34 11.73
C ALA A 60 20.79 -7.92 10.32
N SER A 61 19.93 -7.28 9.53
CA SER A 61 19.71 -7.61 8.13
C SER A 61 19.38 -6.35 7.32
N GLU A 62 19.89 -6.27 6.09
CA GLU A 62 19.54 -5.25 5.10
C GLU A 62 18.61 -5.88 4.05
N LEU A 63 17.41 -5.33 3.89
CA LEU A 63 16.42 -5.79 2.94
C LEU A 63 16.34 -4.83 1.76
N LYS A 64 16.29 -5.37 0.55
CA LYS A 64 16.08 -4.58 -0.67
C LYS A 64 14.97 -5.23 -1.48
N ALA A 65 13.96 -4.42 -1.83
CA ALA A 65 12.85 -4.89 -2.63
C ALA A 65 12.53 -3.92 -3.77
N LYS A 66 11.99 -4.46 -4.84
CA LYS A 66 11.52 -3.70 -6.01
C LYS A 66 10.09 -4.15 -6.32
N ALA A 67 9.21 -3.19 -6.54
CA ALA A 67 7.82 -3.49 -6.90
C ALA A 67 7.45 -2.73 -8.18
N LEU A 68 6.95 -3.47 -9.16
CA LEU A 68 6.34 -2.95 -10.39
C LEU A 68 4.85 -3.24 -10.35
N SER A 69 4.01 -2.21 -10.51
CA SER A 69 2.56 -2.40 -10.54
C SER A 69 1.94 -1.68 -11.72
N ALA A 70 0.98 -2.33 -12.37
CA ALA A 70 0.15 -1.74 -13.42
C ALA A 70 -1.33 -1.98 -13.09
N GLY A 71 -2.16 -0.97 -13.31
CA GLY A 71 -3.58 -1.07 -12.97
C GLY A 71 -4.47 -0.29 -13.91
N ILE A 72 -5.74 -0.69 -13.94
CA ILE A 72 -6.83 -0.01 -14.62
C ILE A 72 -8.03 0.08 -13.67
N ARG A 73 -8.71 1.22 -13.65
CA ARG A 73 -9.93 1.46 -12.88
C ARG A 73 -10.95 2.16 -13.76
N ALA A 74 -12.19 1.71 -13.72
CA ALA A 74 -13.34 2.38 -14.32
C ALA A 74 -14.24 2.91 -13.20
N GLU A 75 -14.74 4.13 -13.39
CA GLU A 75 -15.65 4.79 -12.44
C GLU A 75 -16.70 5.63 -13.18
N ARG A 76 -17.87 5.75 -12.60
CA ARG A 76 -18.96 6.55 -13.17
C ARG A 76 -19.75 7.27 -12.09
N GLU A 77 -19.99 8.55 -12.30
CA GLU A 77 -20.77 9.37 -11.36
C GLU A 77 -22.28 9.24 -11.61
N PHE A 78 -23.03 9.07 -10.53
CA PHE A 78 -24.48 9.09 -10.49
C PHE A 78 -24.94 10.14 -9.47
N LYS A 79 -25.68 11.12 -9.92
CA LYS A 79 -26.30 12.13 -9.05
C LYS A 79 -27.63 11.62 -8.52
N THR A 80 -27.75 11.47 -7.21
CA THR A 80 -28.96 10.99 -6.53
C THR A 80 -29.36 11.99 -5.46
N GLY A 81 -30.30 12.86 -5.80
CA GLY A 81 -30.73 13.98 -4.92
C GLY A 81 -29.55 14.92 -4.63
N ALA A 82 -29.20 15.05 -3.35
CA ALA A 82 -28.11 15.91 -2.92
C ALA A 82 -26.72 15.22 -2.95
N PHE A 83 -26.66 13.90 -3.17
CA PHE A 83 -25.43 13.12 -3.14
C PHE A 83 -24.93 12.76 -4.54
N THR A 84 -23.63 12.58 -4.68
CA THR A 84 -23.03 11.96 -5.85
C THR A 84 -22.47 10.60 -5.44
N LEU A 85 -22.91 9.54 -6.13
CA LEU A 85 -22.43 8.18 -5.97
C LEU A 85 -21.50 7.84 -7.14
N THR A 86 -20.29 7.37 -6.84
CA THR A 86 -19.33 6.99 -7.86
C THR A 86 -18.88 5.54 -7.63
N PRO A 87 -19.66 4.55 -8.11
CA PRO A 87 -19.18 3.18 -8.15
C PRO A 87 -17.93 3.07 -9.02
N HIS A 88 -17.03 2.21 -8.59
CA HIS A 88 -15.78 1.95 -9.30
C HIS A 88 -15.36 0.49 -9.18
N ALA A 89 -14.72 0.01 -10.21
CA ALA A 89 -14.11 -1.31 -10.24
C ALA A 89 -12.81 -1.25 -11.04
N GLY A 90 -11.89 -2.18 -10.76
CA GLY A 90 -10.60 -2.19 -11.42
C GLY A 90 -9.93 -3.53 -11.38
N ALA A 91 -8.71 -3.55 -11.94
CA ALA A 91 -7.77 -4.64 -11.85
C ALA A 91 -6.37 -4.06 -11.70
N ARG A 92 -5.53 -4.71 -10.92
CA ARG A 92 -4.13 -4.33 -10.69
C ARG A 92 -3.27 -5.58 -10.67
N LEU A 93 -2.16 -5.54 -11.37
CA LEU A 93 -1.09 -6.54 -11.31
C LEU A 93 0.11 -5.90 -10.61
N SER A 94 0.67 -6.59 -9.64
CA SER A 94 1.89 -6.19 -8.94
C SER A 94 2.88 -7.33 -8.94
N ILE A 95 4.13 -7.04 -9.28
CA ILE A 95 5.26 -7.96 -9.21
C ILE A 95 6.21 -7.38 -8.17
N VAL A 96 6.48 -8.15 -7.13
CA VAL A 96 7.41 -7.80 -6.06
C VAL A 96 8.61 -8.73 -6.15
N ASP A 97 9.78 -8.15 -6.17
CA ASP A 97 11.08 -8.83 -6.25
C ASP A 97 11.91 -8.39 -5.05
N MET A 98 12.25 -9.30 -4.17
CA MET A 98 13.12 -9.05 -3.02
C MET A 98 14.50 -9.62 -3.35
N ASP A 99 15.53 -8.82 -3.16
CA ASP A 99 16.93 -9.27 -3.35
C ASP A 99 17.29 -10.22 -2.19
N ASP A 100 18.14 -11.24 -2.44
CA ASP A 100 18.66 -12.11 -1.39
C ASP A 100 19.38 -11.28 -0.32
N TYR A 101 19.25 -11.66 0.93
CA TYR A 101 19.84 -10.94 2.05
C TYR A 101 20.47 -11.85 3.10
N GLU A 102 21.31 -11.28 3.95
CA GLU A 102 22.01 -12.00 5.01
C GLU A 102 21.49 -11.59 6.38
N ILE A 103 21.39 -12.56 7.29
CA ILE A 103 21.16 -12.31 8.71
C ILE A 103 22.52 -12.51 9.42
N ALA A 104 23.01 -11.44 10.05
CA ALA A 104 24.30 -11.45 10.71
C ALA A 104 24.19 -11.05 12.20
N ALA A 105 25.12 -11.57 13.00
CA ALA A 105 25.37 -11.14 14.37
C ALA A 105 26.74 -10.44 14.44
N GLY A 106 26.72 -9.12 14.52
CA GLY A 106 27.93 -8.31 14.38
C GLY A 106 28.56 -8.51 13.00
N THR A 107 29.80 -9.06 12.95
CA THR A 107 30.50 -9.38 11.69
C THR A 107 30.34 -10.83 11.25
N THR A 108 29.59 -11.64 11.98
CA THR A 108 29.45 -13.07 11.71
C THR A 108 28.10 -13.31 11.00
N LYS A 109 28.17 -13.74 9.74
CA LYS A 109 27.03 -14.21 8.97
C LYS A 109 26.49 -15.51 9.58
N LEU A 110 25.18 -15.56 9.82
CA LEU A 110 24.50 -16.72 10.39
C LEU A 110 23.67 -17.45 9.33
N PHE A 111 22.92 -16.70 8.51
CA PHE A 111 22.03 -17.26 7.50
C PHE A 111 22.08 -16.43 6.21
N ASP A 112 21.94 -17.13 5.10
CA ASP A 112 21.50 -16.56 3.81
C ASP A 112 20.00 -16.76 3.68
N VAL A 113 19.31 -15.72 3.21
CA VAL A 113 17.89 -15.77 2.96
C VAL A 113 17.65 -15.45 1.49
N SER A 114 17.00 -16.36 0.79
CA SER A 114 16.52 -16.14 -0.57
C SER A 114 15.01 -16.19 -0.60
N GLU A 115 14.40 -15.25 -1.33
CA GLU A 115 12.97 -15.15 -1.51
C GLU A 115 12.58 -15.25 -2.97
N ASP A 116 11.44 -15.89 -3.24
CA ASP A 116 10.87 -15.95 -4.57
C ASP A 116 10.13 -14.65 -4.91
N LYS A 117 10.08 -14.34 -6.22
CA LYS A 117 9.27 -13.23 -6.73
C LYS A 117 7.79 -13.50 -6.51
N ALA A 118 7.09 -12.51 -5.94
CA ALA A 118 5.66 -12.60 -5.75
C ALA A 118 4.90 -11.81 -6.84
N THR A 119 3.91 -12.46 -7.46
CA THR A 119 3.00 -11.85 -8.44
C THR A 119 1.60 -11.83 -7.88
N ILE A 120 1.08 -10.63 -7.61
CA ILE A 120 -0.23 -10.42 -6.98
C ILE A 120 -1.15 -9.73 -7.97
N PHE A 121 -2.32 -10.32 -8.20
CA PHE A 121 -3.41 -9.73 -8.97
C PHE A 121 -4.53 -9.29 -8.02
N GLU A 122 -4.93 -8.02 -8.09
CA GLU A 122 -5.97 -7.44 -7.26
C GLU A 122 -7.18 -7.02 -8.10
N VAL A 123 -8.37 -7.26 -7.57
CA VAL A 123 -9.65 -6.79 -8.14
C VAL A 123 -10.34 -5.91 -7.09
N PRO A 124 -10.15 -4.58 -7.13
CA PRO A 124 -10.88 -3.63 -6.29
C PRO A 124 -12.28 -3.37 -6.86
N VAL A 125 -13.29 -3.38 -5.99
CA VAL A 125 -14.66 -2.95 -6.28
C VAL A 125 -15.14 -2.09 -5.13
N GLY A 126 -15.70 -0.91 -5.42
CA GLY A 126 -16.10 0.01 -4.37
C GLY A 126 -17.07 1.09 -4.83
N VAL A 127 -17.38 1.99 -3.91
CA VAL A 127 -18.22 3.15 -4.14
C VAL A 127 -17.72 4.34 -3.32
N THR A 128 -17.58 5.48 -3.99
CA THR A 128 -17.37 6.76 -3.34
C THR A 128 -18.71 7.48 -3.22
N VAL A 129 -19.04 7.96 -2.05
CA VAL A 129 -20.22 8.80 -1.76
C VAL A 129 -19.72 10.19 -1.43
N GLN A 130 -20.10 11.17 -2.24
CA GLN A 130 -19.83 12.59 -1.99
C GLN A 130 -21.09 13.28 -1.49
N THR A 131 -20.96 14.08 -0.44
CA THR A 131 -22.02 14.93 0.07
C THR A 131 -22.12 16.22 -0.76
N PRO A 132 -23.20 16.99 -0.63
CA PRO A 132 -23.27 18.34 -1.18
C PRO A 132 -22.08 19.18 -0.72
N SER A 133 -21.54 20.00 -1.63
CA SER A 133 -20.54 20.97 -1.27
C SER A 133 -21.13 22.08 -0.37
N PHE A 134 -20.31 22.62 0.50
CA PHE A 134 -20.61 23.80 1.29
C PHE A 134 -19.45 24.79 1.25
N MET A 135 -19.77 26.06 1.46
CA MET A 135 -18.73 27.10 1.54
C MET A 135 -18.19 27.20 2.95
N PHE A 136 -16.89 27.06 3.09
CA PHE A 136 -16.17 27.39 4.30
C PHE A 136 -15.21 28.55 4.01
N GLN A 137 -15.58 29.73 4.48
CA GLN A 137 -14.96 31.00 4.08
C GLN A 137 -15.02 31.19 2.55
N THR A 138 -13.86 31.08 1.87
CA THR A 138 -13.72 31.24 0.42
C THR A 138 -13.54 29.89 -0.30
N PHE A 139 -13.50 28.79 0.44
CA PHE A 139 -13.29 27.45 -0.11
C PHE A 139 -14.61 26.73 -0.31
N GLU A 140 -14.80 26.11 -1.47
CA GLU A 140 -15.85 25.12 -1.68
C GLU A 140 -15.36 23.77 -1.16
N VAL A 141 -15.99 23.23 -0.13
CA VAL A 141 -15.61 21.97 0.52
C VAL A 141 -16.59 20.87 0.13
N LYS A 142 -16.06 19.72 -0.32
CA LYS A 142 -16.80 18.51 -0.72
C LYS A 142 -16.34 17.32 0.11
N PRO A 143 -17.05 16.98 1.19
CA PRO A 143 -16.76 15.75 1.94
C PRO A 143 -17.09 14.50 1.14
N TYR A 144 -16.35 13.41 1.40
CA TYR A 144 -16.62 12.12 0.79
C TYR A 144 -16.28 10.95 1.73
N VAL A 145 -16.92 9.82 1.45
CA VAL A 145 -16.59 8.51 2.02
C VAL A 145 -16.40 7.55 0.86
N ASP A 146 -15.34 6.77 0.88
CA ASP A 146 -15.08 5.69 -0.07
C ASP A 146 -15.01 4.36 0.69
N VAL A 147 -15.69 3.36 0.15
CA VAL A 147 -15.62 1.98 0.63
C VAL A 147 -15.20 1.12 -0.53
N THR A 148 -14.09 0.40 -0.38
CA THR A 148 -13.55 -0.49 -1.42
C THR A 148 -13.26 -1.86 -0.83
N LEU A 149 -13.65 -2.90 -1.54
CA LEU A 149 -13.29 -4.28 -1.27
C LEU A 149 -12.30 -4.74 -2.34
N ARG A 150 -11.21 -5.36 -1.91
CA ARG A 150 -10.16 -5.89 -2.80
C ARG A 150 -10.03 -7.39 -2.61
N GLY A 151 -10.30 -8.15 -3.67
CA GLY A 151 -9.89 -9.55 -3.77
C GLY A 151 -8.47 -9.64 -4.32
N ARG A 152 -7.63 -10.48 -3.74
CA ARG A 152 -6.24 -10.70 -4.14
C ARG A 152 -6.05 -12.15 -4.53
N PHE A 153 -5.29 -12.37 -5.60
CA PHE A 153 -5.04 -13.66 -6.21
C PHE A 153 -3.57 -13.76 -6.64
N GLY A 154 -3.06 -14.97 -6.79
CA GLY A 154 -1.67 -15.22 -7.18
C GLY A 154 -0.82 -15.60 -5.97
N ASP A 155 0.41 -15.10 -5.92
CA ASP A 155 1.37 -15.45 -4.87
C ASP A 155 1.06 -14.66 -3.58
N THR A 156 -0.06 -15.02 -2.93
CA THR A 156 -0.46 -14.46 -1.62
C THR A 156 0.31 -15.10 -0.47
N GLU A 157 0.84 -16.29 -0.70
CA GLU A 157 1.80 -17.00 0.15
C GLU A 157 3.16 -16.96 -0.53
N SER A 158 4.23 -16.82 0.23
CA SER A 158 5.61 -16.92 -0.24
C SER A 158 6.42 -17.76 0.72
N SER A 159 7.56 -18.26 0.25
CA SER A 159 8.49 -19.00 1.07
C SER A 159 9.85 -18.33 1.04
N TYR A 160 10.55 -18.37 2.16
CA TYR A 160 11.97 -18.03 2.19
C TYR A 160 12.78 -19.21 2.69
N THR A 161 13.94 -19.38 2.09
CA THR A 161 14.89 -20.43 2.45
C THR A 161 16.02 -19.84 3.28
N LEU A 162 16.21 -20.39 4.47
CA LEU A 162 17.29 -20.05 5.37
C LEU A 162 18.42 -21.07 5.19
N GLU A 163 19.56 -20.64 4.68
CA GLU A 163 20.75 -21.48 4.58
C GLU A 163 21.75 -21.10 5.69
N GLY A 164 21.88 -21.96 6.69
CA GLY A 164 22.91 -21.88 7.73
C GLY A 164 24.08 -22.82 7.44
N SER A 165 25.15 -22.73 8.25
CA SER A 165 26.37 -23.51 8.07
C SER A 165 26.18 -25.05 8.09
N SER A 166 25.06 -25.56 8.58
CA SER A 166 24.76 -26.98 8.68
C SER A 166 23.32 -27.38 8.50
N THR A 167 22.41 -26.42 8.26
CA THR A 167 20.96 -26.63 8.10
C THR A 167 20.42 -25.71 7.02
N THR A 168 19.49 -26.27 6.22
CA THR A 168 18.65 -25.52 5.30
C THR A 168 17.21 -25.73 5.75
N ASP A 169 16.46 -24.67 5.91
CA ASP A 169 15.04 -24.73 6.28
C ASP A 169 14.23 -23.77 5.41
N THR A 170 13.00 -24.16 5.09
CA THR A 170 12.08 -23.32 4.29
C THR A 170 10.88 -22.98 5.15
N ILE A 171 10.57 -21.70 5.22
CA ILE A 171 9.46 -21.18 6.01
C ILE A 171 8.46 -20.52 5.07
N ASP A 172 7.23 -21.00 5.09
CA ASP A 172 6.12 -20.43 4.35
C ASP A 172 5.47 -19.32 5.18
N TYR A 173 5.11 -18.22 4.53
CA TYR A 173 4.42 -17.10 5.18
C TYR A 173 3.45 -16.40 4.23
N ASP A 174 2.40 -15.81 4.80
CA ASP A 174 1.43 -15.03 4.05
C ASP A 174 2.00 -13.64 3.68
N VAL A 175 2.21 -13.39 2.39
CA VAL A 175 2.61 -12.08 1.86
C VAL A 175 1.46 -11.09 1.98
N SER A 176 0.24 -11.55 1.67
CA SER A 176 -0.96 -10.72 1.75
C SER A 176 -2.20 -11.58 2.01
N GLY A 177 -3.18 -11.02 2.73
CA GLY A 177 -4.49 -11.67 2.81
C GLY A 177 -5.20 -11.71 1.46
N SER A 178 -6.05 -12.70 1.26
CA SER A 178 -6.85 -12.88 0.03
C SER A 178 -7.92 -11.81 -0.14
N PHE A 179 -8.31 -11.17 0.95
CA PHE A 179 -9.36 -10.17 0.97
C PHE A 179 -9.00 -8.99 1.87
N VAL A 180 -9.25 -7.76 1.36
CA VAL A 180 -9.01 -6.51 2.11
C VAL A 180 -10.19 -5.57 1.91
N GLY A 181 -10.70 -5.02 3.00
CA GLY A 181 -11.65 -3.91 3.02
C GLY A 181 -10.95 -2.60 3.32
N ASP A 182 -11.26 -1.56 2.54
CA ASP A 182 -10.77 -0.21 2.72
C ASP A 182 -11.92 0.74 3.02
N LEU A 183 -11.74 1.60 3.99
CA LEU A 183 -12.60 2.74 4.28
C LEU A 183 -11.74 4.01 4.21
N LYS A 184 -12.13 4.97 3.38
CA LYS A 184 -11.49 6.28 3.32
C LYS A 184 -12.53 7.37 3.56
N VAL A 185 -12.24 8.28 4.48
CA VAL A 185 -13.08 9.44 4.79
C VAL A 185 -12.24 10.69 4.57
N GLY A 186 -12.77 11.66 3.85
CA GLY A 186 -12.01 12.86 3.54
C GLY A 186 -12.85 14.00 2.99
N TYR A 187 -12.16 15.03 2.56
CA TYR A 187 -12.75 16.15 1.84
C TYR A 187 -11.80 16.66 0.77
N MET A 188 -12.41 17.22 -0.28
CA MET A 188 -11.73 18.05 -1.28
C MET A 188 -12.18 19.49 -1.09
N SER A 189 -11.26 20.43 -1.15
CA SER A 189 -11.51 21.85 -0.99
C SER A 189 -10.94 22.61 -2.19
N THR A 190 -11.75 23.45 -2.80
CA THR A 190 -11.38 24.20 -4.02
C THR A 190 -11.49 25.70 -3.78
N TYR A 191 -10.45 26.43 -4.12
CA TYR A 191 -10.41 27.90 -4.18
C TYR A 191 -9.74 28.34 -5.45
N LYS A 192 -10.47 28.94 -6.38
CA LYS A 192 -9.97 29.32 -7.72
C LYS A 192 -9.32 28.12 -8.42
N ASN A 193 -8.01 28.19 -8.67
CA ASN A 193 -7.19 27.17 -9.29
C ASN A 193 -6.46 26.26 -8.28
N LEU A 194 -6.68 26.44 -6.97
CA LEU A 194 -6.08 25.64 -5.92
C LEU A 194 -7.07 24.59 -5.43
N ASN A 195 -6.69 23.31 -5.48
CA ASN A 195 -7.41 22.20 -4.91
C ASN A 195 -6.59 21.58 -3.78
N LEU A 196 -7.21 21.46 -2.61
CA LEU A 196 -6.63 20.84 -1.42
C LEU A 196 -7.48 19.65 -1.02
N GLY A 197 -6.85 18.54 -0.68
CA GLY A 197 -7.53 17.35 -0.19
C GLY A 197 -6.89 16.87 1.09
N MET A 198 -7.71 16.33 1.98
CA MET A 198 -7.26 15.60 3.16
C MET A 198 -8.16 14.38 3.37
N SER A 199 -7.55 13.25 3.68
CA SER A 199 -8.29 12.03 3.98
C SER A 199 -7.59 11.17 5.02
N TYR A 200 -8.40 10.39 5.71
CA TYR A 200 -7.99 9.30 6.58
C TYR A 200 -8.48 7.99 5.99
N GLY A 201 -7.60 7.02 5.88
CA GLY A 201 -7.85 5.68 5.38
C GLY A 201 -7.62 4.63 6.45
N LEU A 202 -8.48 3.63 6.46
CA LEU A 202 -8.37 2.40 7.23
C LEU A 202 -8.46 1.23 6.27
N SER A 203 -7.49 0.32 6.33
CA SER A 203 -7.52 -0.95 5.61
C SER A 203 -7.49 -2.10 6.61
N ALA A 204 -8.34 -3.10 6.42
CA ALA A 204 -8.37 -4.31 7.23
C ALA A 204 -8.54 -5.53 6.33
N GLY A 205 -7.84 -6.62 6.64
CA GLY A 205 -7.82 -7.84 5.85
C GLY A 205 -7.94 -9.11 6.69
N ASP A 206 -8.12 -10.24 6.02
CA ASP A 206 -8.28 -11.57 6.60
C ASP A 206 -7.03 -12.08 7.33
N ALA A 207 -5.83 -11.61 6.96
CA ALA A 207 -4.58 -11.94 7.65
C ALA A 207 -4.36 -11.15 8.96
N GLY A 208 -5.40 -10.51 9.53
CA GLY A 208 -5.33 -9.74 10.77
C GLY A 208 -4.55 -8.41 10.65
N ARG A 209 -4.14 -8.04 9.45
CA ARG A 209 -3.41 -6.80 9.17
C ARG A 209 -4.35 -5.61 9.17
N GLN A 210 -3.96 -4.56 9.87
CA GLN A 210 -4.64 -3.27 9.84
C GLN A 210 -3.63 -2.19 9.46
N ASN A 211 -4.06 -1.28 8.60
CA ASN A 211 -3.24 -0.13 8.20
C ASN A 211 -4.07 1.15 8.31
N HIS A 212 -3.44 2.20 8.83
CA HIS A 212 -4.01 3.53 8.96
C HIS A 212 -3.17 4.49 8.14
N ALA A 213 -3.80 5.32 7.33
CA ALA A 213 -3.12 6.29 6.49
C ALA A 213 -3.78 7.68 6.59
N ILE A 214 -2.97 8.71 6.66
CA ILE A 214 -3.41 10.10 6.49
C ILE A 214 -2.78 10.61 5.21
N GLU A 215 -3.61 11.12 4.30
CA GLU A 215 -3.16 11.70 3.04
C GLU A 215 -3.54 13.17 2.97
N ALA A 216 -2.60 13.99 2.51
CA ALA A 216 -2.84 15.38 2.13
C ALA A 216 -2.42 15.58 0.67
N THR A 217 -3.27 16.22 -0.11
CA THR A 217 -3.02 16.50 -1.53
C THR A 217 -3.15 17.98 -1.82
N MET A 218 -2.31 18.50 -2.69
CA MET A 218 -2.39 19.84 -3.23
C MET A 218 -2.21 19.79 -4.74
N ARG A 219 -3.12 20.43 -5.45
CA ARG A 219 -3.08 20.58 -6.91
C ARG A 219 -3.33 22.03 -7.29
N VAL A 220 -2.54 22.55 -8.20
CA VAL A 220 -2.73 23.86 -8.81
C VAL A 220 -3.01 23.66 -10.30
N ASP A 221 -4.13 24.18 -10.78
CA ASP A 221 -4.50 24.17 -12.20
C ASP A 221 -3.99 25.47 -12.84
N PHE A 222 -3.22 25.38 -13.92
CA PHE A 222 -2.57 26.52 -14.61
C PHE A 222 -3.33 26.89 -15.88
#